data_7393b8ce27943355160ef4e8bc4e7421
#
_entry.id   7393b8ce27943355160ef4e8bc4e7421
#
_cell.length_a   1.000
_cell.length_b   1.000
_cell.length_c   1.000
_cell.angle_alpha   90.00
_cell.angle_beta   90.00
_cell.angle_gamma   90.00
#
_symmetry.space_group_name_H-M   'P 1'
#
loop_
_entity.id
_entity.type
_entity.pdbx_description
1 polymer ?
#
loop_
_entity_poly.entity_id
_entity_poly.type
_entity_poly.pdbx_seq_one_letter_code
_entity_poly.pdbx_strand_id
1 'polypeptide(L)'
;PKCWSTAGHGSINVSGALEVSCNYFFYTVGYKLSGLTHGQVNNARGLSRLKKYADMFGLTDKSGVELPESEPNFSKTDAVRSAIGQATHSYAPIQLSRYVTTVANSGTCYDLTLIDQVKDVNGNVILDNHAKVRNKVNIANSTWKAVHNGMYRVVNGSRSSIGSMFSGMKVKIAGKTGTAQDRKS
;
A
#
# COMPACT_ATOMS: atom_id res chain seq x y z
N PRO A 1 -20.42 -6.02 -4.95
CA PRO A 1 -19.43 -6.45 -3.96
C PRO A 1 -19.94 -6.21 -2.54
N LYS A 2 -19.65 -7.14 -1.60
CA LYS A 2 -20.10 -7.04 -0.20
C LYS A 2 -18.91 -6.77 0.71
N CYS A 3 -19.16 -6.08 1.83
CA CYS A 3 -18.18 -5.98 2.91
C CYS A 3 -18.13 -7.32 3.70
N TRP A 4 -17.03 -7.54 4.42
CA TRP A 4 -16.92 -8.67 5.33
C TRP A 4 -17.91 -8.58 6.50
N SER A 5 -18.24 -7.36 6.94
CA SER A 5 -19.27 -7.10 7.94
C SER A 5 -20.65 -7.07 7.28
N THR A 6 -21.53 -7.99 7.67
CA THR A 6 -22.91 -8.06 7.16
C THR A 6 -23.80 -6.92 7.66
N ALA A 7 -23.51 -6.42 8.87
CA ALA A 7 -24.20 -5.25 9.46
C ALA A 7 -23.71 -3.92 8.89
N GLY A 8 -22.63 -3.94 8.08
CA GLY A 8 -21.97 -2.74 7.59
C GLY A 8 -21.15 -2.01 8.66
N HIS A 9 -20.66 -0.83 8.32
CA HIS A 9 -19.81 -0.01 9.21
C HIS A 9 -20.38 1.40 9.46
N GLY A 10 -21.62 1.64 9.03
CA GLY A 10 -22.27 2.95 9.13
C GLY A 10 -21.59 4.01 8.25
N SER A 11 -21.79 5.27 8.59
CA SER A 11 -21.13 6.40 7.92
C SER A 11 -19.70 6.55 8.44
N ILE A 12 -18.72 6.33 7.59
CA ILE A 12 -17.29 6.39 7.93
C ILE A 12 -16.51 7.19 6.91
N ASN A 13 -15.47 7.89 7.38
CA ASN A 13 -14.48 8.54 6.53
C ASN A 13 -13.33 7.59 6.16
N VAL A 14 -12.32 8.08 5.43
CA VAL A 14 -11.14 7.30 5.00
C VAL A 14 -10.42 6.65 6.20
N SER A 15 -10.17 7.41 7.27
CA SER A 15 -9.46 6.88 8.45
C SER A 15 -10.26 5.76 9.13
N GLY A 16 -11.57 5.92 9.25
CA GLY A 16 -12.45 4.87 9.76
C GLY A 16 -12.53 3.65 8.84
N ALA A 17 -12.53 3.87 7.53
CA ALA A 17 -12.53 2.78 6.55
C ALA A 17 -11.25 1.96 6.59
N LEU A 18 -10.09 2.60 6.81
CA LEU A 18 -8.81 1.92 7.05
C LEU A 18 -8.83 1.14 8.35
N GLU A 19 -9.31 1.75 9.46
CA GLU A 19 -9.39 1.14 10.78
C GLU A 19 -10.13 -0.19 10.75
N VAL A 20 -11.32 -0.22 10.15
CA VAL A 20 -12.17 -1.42 10.12
C VAL A 20 -11.99 -2.24 8.83
N SER A 21 -11.04 -1.91 7.99
CA SER A 21 -10.80 -2.63 6.73
C SER A 21 -12.07 -2.75 5.87
N CYS A 22 -12.80 -1.64 5.66
CA CYS A 22 -14.10 -1.64 4.99
C CYS A 22 -13.97 -1.86 3.49
N ASN A 23 -14.26 -3.06 3.03
CA ASN A 23 -14.23 -3.38 1.60
C ASN A 23 -15.21 -2.53 0.79
N TYR A 24 -16.42 -2.30 1.31
CA TYR A 24 -17.44 -1.53 0.59
C TYR A 24 -16.97 -0.09 0.29
N PHE A 25 -16.30 0.54 1.25
CA PHE A 25 -15.75 1.88 1.05
C PHE A 25 -14.75 1.90 -0.11
N PHE A 26 -13.79 0.99 -0.12
CA PHE A 26 -12.77 0.95 -1.17
C PHE A 26 -13.28 0.40 -2.50
N TYR A 27 -14.25 -0.49 -2.51
CA TYR A 27 -14.99 -0.82 -3.75
C TYR A 27 -15.66 0.41 -4.35
N THR A 28 -16.26 1.26 -3.51
CA THR A 28 -16.88 2.51 -3.96
C THR A 28 -15.84 3.47 -4.53
N VAL A 29 -14.63 3.52 -3.95
CA VAL A 29 -13.51 4.29 -4.51
C VAL A 29 -13.13 3.74 -5.89
N GLY A 30 -12.93 2.44 -6.03
CA GLY A 30 -12.63 1.80 -7.31
C GLY A 30 -13.69 2.06 -8.37
N TYR A 31 -14.95 1.96 -7.98
CA TYR A 31 -16.10 2.27 -8.84
C TYR A 31 -16.08 3.75 -9.31
N LYS A 32 -15.88 4.70 -8.39
CA LYS A 32 -15.81 6.13 -8.73
C LYS A 32 -14.59 6.45 -9.61
N LEU A 33 -13.46 5.81 -9.38
CA LEU A 33 -12.29 5.96 -10.24
C LEU A 33 -12.54 5.44 -11.66
N SER A 34 -13.30 4.37 -11.79
CA SER A 34 -13.65 3.77 -13.08
C SER A 34 -14.66 4.63 -13.85
N GLY A 35 -15.70 5.14 -13.17
CA GLY A 35 -16.85 5.75 -13.80
C GLY A 35 -17.62 4.77 -14.67
N LEU A 36 -18.62 5.27 -15.38
CA LEU A 36 -19.42 4.50 -16.31
C LEU A 36 -19.12 4.91 -17.76
N THR A 37 -19.14 3.93 -18.66
CA THR A 37 -19.16 4.14 -20.11
C THR A 37 -20.25 3.24 -20.66
N HIS A 38 -21.25 3.82 -21.32
CA HIS A 38 -22.45 3.11 -21.79
C HIS A 38 -23.14 2.27 -20.69
N GLY A 39 -23.26 2.83 -19.48
CA GLY A 39 -23.86 2.15 -18.32
C GLY A 39 -23.02 1.06 -17.65
N GLN A 40 -21.83 0.76 -18.16
CA GLN A 40 -20.92 -0.26 -17.62
C GLN A 40 -19.68 0.36 -16.94
N VAL A 41 -19.14 -0.34 -15.95
CA VAL A 41 -17.90 0.06 -15.26
C VAL A 41 -16.73 0.09 -16.25
N ASN A 42 -16.09 1.24 -16.38
CA ASN A 42 -14.92 1.39 -17.23
C ASN A 42 -13.66 0.92 -16.50
N ASN A 43 -13.39 -0.38 -16.56
CA ASN A 43 -12.22 -1.00 -15.92
C ASN A 43 -10.90 -0.40 -16.39
N ALA A 44 -10.73 -0.11 -17.67
CA ALA A 44 -9.49 0.47 -18.22
C ALA A 44 -9.17 1.82 -17.57
N ARG A 45 -10.17 2.69 -17.43
CA ARG A 45 -10.04 3.99 -16.76
C ARG A 45 -9.68 3.83 -15.28
N GLY A 46 -10.40 2.96 -14.56
CA GLY A 46 -10.15 2.70 -13.14
C GLY A 46 -8.75 2.16 -12.89
N LEU A 47 -8.33 1.16 -13.64
CA LEU A 47 -6.99 0.56 -13.55
C LEU A 47 -5.89 1.56 -13.90
N SER A 48 -6.07 2.38 -14.94
CA SER A 48 -5.11 3.43 -15.29
C SER A 48 -4.92 4.43 -14.15
N ARG A 49 -6.01 4.87 -13.51
CA ARG A 49 -5.96 5.78 -12.38
C ARG A 49 -5.30 5.16 -11.14
N LEU A 50 -5.63 3.91 -10.83
CA LEU A 50 -4.99 3.18 -9.72
C LEU A 50 -3.51 2.95 -9.99
N LYS A 51 -3.15 2.54 -11.25
CA LYS A 51 -1.76 2.29 -11.63
C LYS A 51 -0.89 3.55 -11.52
N LYS A 52 -1.43 4.73 -11.84
CA LYS A 52 -0.72 6.00 -11.68
C LYS A 52 -0.21 6.17 -10.24
N TYR A 53 -1.05 5.89 -9.24
CA TYR A 53 -0.63 5.96 -7.85
C TYR A 53 0.28 4.78 -7.47
N ALA A 54 -0.03 3.56 -7.92
CA ALA A 54 0.84 2.41 -7.68
C ALA A 54 2.28 2.66 -8.16
N ASP A 55 2.42 3.31 -9.32
CA ASP A 55 3.73 3.72 -9.86
C ASP A 55 4.42 4.75 -8.94
N MET A 56 3.70 5.78 -8.51
CA MET A 56 4.24 6.80 -7.59
C MET A 56 4.73 6.19 -6.26
N PHE A 57 4.10 5.12 -5.81
CA PHE A 57 4.45 4.39 -4.58
C PHE A 57 5.43 3.22 -4.81
N GLY A 58 5.98 3.08 -6.00
CA GLY A 58 6.99 2.06 -6.32
C GLY A 58 6.44 0.63 -6.42
N LEU A 59 5.18 0.45 -6.81
CA LEU A 59 4.54 -0.86 -6.96
C LEU A 59 4.49 -1.36 -8.42
N THR A 60 5.20 -0.72 -9.34
CA THR A 60 5.18 -1.08 -10.76
C THR A 60 6.55 -1.43 -11.34
N ASP A 61 7.59 -1.36 -10.52
CA ASP A 61 8.96 -1.71 -10.84
C ASP A 61 9.66 -2.41 -9.67
N LYS A 62 10.78 -3.05 -9.93
CA LYS A 62 11.63 -3.67 -8.91
C LYS A 62 12.09 -2.66 -7.88
N SER A 63 12.36 -3.14 -6.68
CA SER A 63 12.71 -2.29 -5.55
C SER A 63 14.09 -1.66 -5.65
N GLY A 64 15.00 -2.27 -6.43
CA GLY A 64 16.38 -1.83 -6.61
C GLY A 64 17.40 -2.62 -5.77
N VAL A 65 16.97 -3.55 -4.90
CA VAL A 65 17.90 -4.39 -4.15
C VAL A 65 18.79 -5.24 -5.06
N GLU A 66 19.98 -5.53 -4.60
CA GLU A 66 21.01 -6.26 -5.36
C GLU A 66 20.74 -7.77 -5.48
N LEU A 67 19.68 -8.26 -4.86
CA LEU A 67 19.25 -9.66 -4.94
C LEU A 67 18.25 -9.89 -6.08
N PRO A 68 18.14 -11.13 -6.61
CA PRO A 68 17.10 -11.48 -7.55
C PRO A 68 15.70 -11.17 -7.01
N GLU A 69 14.92 -10.46 -7.78
CA GLU A 69 13.59 -9.99 -7.40
C GLU A 69 12.60 -10.28 -8.52
N SER A 70 11.41 -10.78 -8.16
CA SER A 70 10.32 -10.99 -9.10
C SER A 70 9.81 -9.66 -9.66
N GLU A 71 9.40 -9.66 -10.93
CA GLU A 71 8.71 -8.52 -11.50
C GLU A 71 7.38 -8.26 -10.77
N PRO A 72 7.09 -7.03 -10.35
CA PRO A 72 5.80 -6.70 -9.78
C PRO A 72 4.70 -6.80 -10.83
N ASN A 73 3.59 -7.39 -10.46
CA ASN A 73 2.42 -7.46 -11.33
C ASN A 73 1.30 -6.58 -10.80
N PHE A 74 1.08 -5.45 -11.42
CA PHE A 74 -0.13 -4.66 -11.21
C PHE A 74 -1.28 -5.26 -12.02
N SER A 75 -2.44 -5.48 -11.39
CA SER A 75 -3.60 -6.08 -12.04
C SER A 75 -4.00 -5.37 -13.33
N LYS A 76 -4.32 -6.15 -14.34
CA LYS A 76 -4.85 -5.69 -15.63
C LYS A 76 -6.37 -5.89 -15.75
N THR A 77 -7.01 -6.41 -14.71
CA THR A 77 -8.43 -6.74 -14.68
C THR A 77 -9.10 -6.21 -13.41
N ASP A 78 -10.40 -5.93 -13.48
CA ASP A 78 -11.27 -5.62 -12.35
C ASP A 78 -10.75 -4.47 -11.45
N ALA A 79 -10.94 -3.25 -11.90
CA ALA A 79 -10.55 -2.04 -11.18
C ALA A 79 -11.19 -1.94 -9.78
N VAL A 80 -12.40 -2.45 -9.62
CA VAL A 80 -13.13 -2.38 -8.35
C VAL A 80 -12.51 -3.31 -7.32
N ARG A 81 -12.16 -4.55 -7.69
CA ARG A 81 -11.43 -5.47 -6.81
C ARG A 81 -9.98 -5.04 -6.59
N SER A 82 -9.35 -4.44 -7.60
CA SER A 82 -8.00 -3.89 -7.46
C SER A 82 -7.91 -2.81 -6.38
N ALA A 83 -8.98 -2.05 -6.16
CA ALA A 83 -9.02 -1.01 -5.14
C ALA A 83 -9.00 -1.53 -3.69
N ILE A 84 -9.19 -2.83 -3.47
CA ILE A 84 -9.00 -3.50 -2.17
C ILE A 84 -7.76 -4.41 -2.15
N GLY A 85 -6.90 -4.32 -3.15
CA GLY A 85 -5.71 -5.16 -3.25
C GLY A 85 -5.95 -6.60 -3.72
N GLN A 86 -7.16 -6.89 -4.22
CA GLN A 86 -7.52 -8.18 -4.83
C GLN A 86 -7.35 -8.12 -6.37
N ALA A 87 -7.86 -9.08 -7.09
CA ALA A 87 -7.68 -9.32 -8.51
C ALA A 87 -6.36 -10.07 -8.79
N THR A 88 -5.54 -9.61 -9.75
CA THR A 88 -4.34 -10.34 -10.19
C THR A 88 -3.04 -9.66 -9.76
N HIS A 89 -3.08 -8.81 -8.73
CA HIS A 89 -1.86 -8.21 -8.17
C HIS A 89 -0.93 -9.28 -7.59
N SER A 90 0.37 -9.11 -7.85
CA SER A 90 1.41 -9.95 -7.24
C SER A 90 2.67 -9.10 -7.02
N TYR A 91 3.14 -9.07 -5.79
CA TYR A 91 4.29 -8.27 -5.36
C TYR A 91 5.21 -9.08 -4.45
N ALA A 92 6.51 -8.90 -4.62
CA ALA A 92 7.47 -9.40 -3.64
C ALA A 92 7.35 -8.63 -2.31
N PRO A 93 7.59 -9.26 -1.15
CA PRO A 93 7.55 -8.59 0.15
C PRO A 93 8.42 -7.33 0.23
N ILE A 94 9.55 -7.30 -0.45
CA ILE A 94 10.44 -6.13 -0.49
C ILE A 94 9.80 -4.93 -1.21
N GLN A 95 9.00 -5.16 -2.25
CA GLN A 95 8.24 -4.12 -2.95
C GLN A 95 7.16 -3.54 -2.04
N LEU A 96 6.48 -4.40 -1.27
CA LEU A 96 5.52 -3.96 -0.26
C LEU A 96 6.20 -3.18 0.86
N SER A 97 7.40 -3.57 1.27
CA SER A 97 8.22 -2.86 2.25
C SER A 97 8.55 -1.44 1.77
N ARG A 98 8.99 -1.28 0.50
CA ARG A 98 9.21 0.02 -0.14
C ARG A 98 7.94 0.88 -0.13
N TYR A 99 6.81 0.29 -0.50
CA TYR A 99 5.51 0.97 -0.47
C TYR A 99 5.15 1.47 0.92
N VAL A 100 5.24 0.59 1.94
CA VAL A 100 4.91 0.95 3.33
C VAL A 100 5.84 2.05 3.85
N THR A 101 7.14 1.98 3.55
CA THR A 101 8.12 3.02 3.91
C THR A 101 7.78 4.35 3.25
N THR A 102 7.36 4.33 1.97
CA THR A 102 6.92 5.54 1.25
C THR A 102 5.68 6.16 1.90
N VAL A 103 4.74 5.33 2.37
CA VAL A 103 3.59 5.83 3.14
C VAL A 103 4.04 6.42 4.47
N ALA A 104 4.88 5.72 5.22
CA ALA A 104 5.32 6.12 6.56
C ALA A 104 6.07 7.46 6.58
N ASN A 105 6.90 7.73 5.56
CA ASN A 105 7.67 8.96 5.45
C ASN A 105 6.97 10.11 4.70
N SER A 106 5.66 9.98 4.46
CA SER A 106 4.84 10.97 3.74
C SER A 106 5.28 11.21 2.30
N GLY A 107 5.71 10.16 1.60
CA GLY A 107 5.77 10.16 0.14
C GLY A 107 7.15 10.18 -0.49
N THR A 108 8.24 10.03 0.25
CA THR A 108 9.54 9.84 -0.37
C THR A 108 9.74 8.36 -0.71
N CYS A 109 9.69 8.03 -2.00
CA CYS A 109 9.94 6.68 -2.49
C CYS A 109 11.42 6.53 -2.83
N TYR A 110 12.08 5.54 -2.23
CA TYR A 110 13.49 5.26 -2.44
C TYR A 110 13.70 4.03 -3.31
N ASP A 111 14.79 4.01 -4.07
CA ASP A 111 15.38 2.74 -4.50
C ASP A 111 16.02 2.09 -3.27
N LEU A 112 15.76 0.80 -3.10
CA LEU A 112 16.26 0.07 -1.95
C LEU A 112 17.63 -0.54 -2.24
N THR A 113 18.46 -0.65 -1.22
CA THR A 113 19.75 -1.34 -1.26
C THR A 113 19.95 -2.11 0.04
N LEU A 114 20.64 -3.24 -0.02
CA LEU A 114 21.10 -4.03 1.12
C LEU A 114 22.56 -3.74 1.45
N ILE A 115 23.26 -3.05 0.54
CA ILE A 115 24.67 -2.71 0.68
C ILE A 115 24.75 -1.25 1.10
N ASP A 116 25.20 -1.00 2.31
CA ASP A 116 25.49 0.35 2.80
C ASP A 116 26.87 0.81 2.32
N GLN A 117 27.89 0.00 2.56
CA GLN A 117 29.26 0.36 2.22
C GLN A 117 30.11 -0.89 1.88
N VAL A 118 31.03 -0.76 0.94
CA VAL A 118 32.04 -1.78 0.62
C VAL A 118 33.43 -1.20 0.92
N LYS A 119 34.27 -1.95 1.65
CA LYS A 119 35.63 -1.59 2.00
C LYS A 119 36.63 -2.61 1.46
N ASP A 120 37.84 -2.15 1.14
CA ASP A 120 38.98 -3.04 0.84
C ASP A 120 39.55 -3.68 2.11
N VAL A 121 40.57 -4.53 1.93
CA VAL A 121 41.22 -5.23 3.03
C VAL A 121 41.96 -4.27 3.99
N ASN A 122 42.25 -3.05 3.59
CA ASN A 122 42.91 -2.00 4.36
C ASN A 122 41.91 -1.06 5.05
N GLY A 123 40.59 -1.28 4.84
CA GLY A 123 39.53 -0.45 5.40
C GLY A 123 39.15 0.77 4.56
N ASN A 124 39.77 0.96 3.39
CA ASN A 124 39.38 2.05 2.49
C ASN A 124 38.01 1.79 1.87
N VAL A 125 37.19 2.83 1.83
CA VAL A 125 35.87 2.74 1.22
C VAL A 125 35.99 2.66 -0.31
N ILE A 126 35.51 1.54 -0.90
CA ILE A 126 35.48 1.32 -2.35
C ILE A 126 34.13 1.77 -2.92
N LEU A 127 33.04 1.50 -2.18
CA LEU A 127 31.69 1.89 -2.51
C LEU A 127 30.98 2.42 -1.28
N ASP A 128 30.37 3.56 -1.41
CA ASP A 128 29.51 4.18 -0.39
C ASP A 128 28.12 4.40 -1.00
N ASN A 129 27.15 3.61 -0.57
CA ASN A 129 25.79 3.68 -1.07
C ASN A 129 25.00 4.68 -0.27
N HIS A 130 24.56 5.73 -0.94
CA HIS A 130 23.62 6.68 -0.35
C HIS A 130 22.19 6.38 -0.81
N ALA A 131 21.23 6.71 0.06
CA ALA A 131 19.81 6.56 -0.23
C ALA A 131 19.43 7.34 -1.51
N LYS A 132 18.98 6.64 -2.54
CA LYS A 132 18.54 7.23 -3.81
C LYS A 132 17.03 7.44 -3.79
N VAL A 133 16.60 8.69 -3.94
CA VAL A 133 15.17 9.01 -4.09
C VAL A 133 14.74 8.65 -5.50
N ARG A 134 13.85 7.66 -5.63
CA ARG A 134 13.20 7.30 -6.88
C ARG A 134 12.22 8.38 -7.32
N ASN A 135 11.36 8.81 -6.43
CA ASN A 135 10.45 9.95 -6.64
C ASN A 135 9.82 10.43 -5.34
N LYS A 136 9.11 11.55 -5.42
CA LYS A 136 8.31 12.10 -4.33
C LYS A 136 6.84 12.11 -4.71
N VAL A 137 6.01 11.55 -3.84
CA VAL A 137 4.54 11.53 -3.98
C VAL A 137 3.99 12.86 -3.46
N ASN A 138 3.69 13.75 -4.37
CA ASN A 138 3.17 15.08 -4.01
C ASN A 138 1.63 15.01 -3.91
N ILE A 139 1.12 14.87 -2.70
CA ILE A 139 -0.31 14.92 -2.36
C ILE A 139 -0.52 15.81 -1.12
N ALA A 140 -1.75 16.26 -0.91
CA ALA A 140 -2.06 17.17 0.19
C ALA A 140 -1.73 16.58 1.57
N ASN A 141 -1.19 17.39 2.48
CA ASN A 141 -0.89 16.97 3.85
C ASN A 141 -2.12 16.41 4.60
N SER A 142 -3.31 16.91 4.31
CA SER A 142 -4.56 16.38 4.85
C SER A 142 -4.80 14.93 4.46
N THR A 143 -4.40 14.53 3.26
CA THR A 143 -4.48 13.13 2.78
C THR A 143 -3.51 12.25 3.57
N TRP A 144 -2.25 12.67 3.74
CA TRP A 144 -1.27 11.96 4.58
C TRP A 144 -1.78 11.78 6.00
N LYS A 145 -2.26 12.85 6.62
CA LYS A 145 -2.85 12.81 7.97
C LYS A 145 -4.01 11.83 8.06
N ALA A 146 -4.91 11.79 7.07
CA ALA A 146 -6.04 10.88 7.06
C ALA A 146 -5.61 9.41 6.95
N VAL A 147 -4.62 9.11 6.12
CA VAL A 147 -4.08 7.75 5.95
C VAL A 147 -3.32 7.32 7.19
N HIS A 148 -2.38 8.12 7.69
CA HIS A 148 -1.61 7.80 8.91
C HIS A 148 -2.51 7.62 10.11
N ASN A 149 -3.51 8.49 10.31
CA ASN A 149 -4.50 8.32 11.36
C ASN A 149 -5.30 7.03 11.22
N GLY A 150 -5.70 6.68 9.98
CA GLY A 150 -6.37 5.40 9.73
C GLY A 150 -5.49 4.20 10.09
N MET A 151 -4.23 4.19 9.68
CA MET A 151 -3.27 3.14 10.01
C MET A 151 -2.97 3.08 11.53
N TYR A 152 -2.86 4.23 12.18
CA TYR A 152 -2.73 4.28 13.64
C TYR A 152 -3.93 3.63 14.33
N ARG A 153 -5.15 3.93 13.87
CA ARG A 153 -6.39 3.39 14.44
C ARG A 153 -6.58 1.90 14.19
N VAL A 154 -5.99 1.33 13.14
CA VAL A 154 -5.97 -0.15 12.94
C VAL A 154 -5.39 -0.87 14.15
N VAL A 155 -4.38 -0.29 14.81
CA VAL A 155 -3.74 -0.90 15.98
C VAL A 155 -4.26 -0.29 17.30
N ASN A 156 -4.46 1.02 17.37
CA ASN A 156 -4.70 1.74 18.62
C ASN A 156 -6.15 2.27 18.76
N GLY A 157 -6.99 2.07 17.75
CA GLY A 157 -8.37 2.55 17.76
C GLY A 157 -9.31 1.68 18.58
N SER A 158 -10.46 2.24 18.97
CA SER A 158 -11.47 1.53 19.74
C SER A 158 -12.12 0.34 19.01
N ARG A 159 -12.00 0.29 17.69
CA ARG A 159 -12.49 -0.80 16.85
C ARG A 159 -11.38 -1.72 16.32
N SER A 160 -10.18 -1.61 16.90
CA SER A 160 -9.03 -2.44 16.52
C SER A 160 -9.29 -3.91 16.87
N SER A 161 -9.07 -4.80 15.88
CA SER A 161 -9.10 -6.26 16.10
C SER A 161 -7.73 -6.83 16.49
N ILE A 162 -6.66 -6.03 16.40
CA ILE A 162 -5.28 -6.47 16.63
C ILE A 162 -4.57 -5.69 17.75
N GLY A 163 -5.26 -4.73 18.38
CA GLY A 163 -4.65 -3.86 19.39
C GLY A 163 -4.06 -4.61 20.58
N SER A 164 -4.70 -5.69 21.02
CA SER A 164 -4.20 -6.54 22.11
C SER A 164 -2.84 -7.19 21.80
N MET A 165 -2.54 -7.48 20.53
CA MET A 165 -1.27 -8.08 20.11
C MET A 165 -0.07 -7.14 20.32
N PHE A 166 -0.34 -5.84 20.42
CA PHE A 166 0.67 -4.77 20.55
C PHE A 166 0.58 -4.05 21.91
N SER A 167 -0.25 -4.58 22.83
CA SER A 167 -0.36 -4.01 24.19
C SER A 167 0.97 -4.18 24.94
N GLY A 168 1.38 -3.16 25.68
CA GLY A 168 2.64 -3.16 26.43
C GLY A 168 3.90 -2.78 25.62
N MET A 169 3.79 -2.54 24.32
CA MET A 169 4.93 -2.05 23.55
C MET A 169 5.27 -0.59 23.93
N LYS A 170 6.57 -0.30 24.07
CA LYS A 170 7.05 1.05 24.38
C LYS A 170 6.86 2.05 23.25
N VAL A 171 6.74 1.55 22.01
CA VAL A 171 6.54 2.37 20.81
C VAL A 171 5.12 2.21 20.28
N LYS A 172 4.58 3.28 19.70
CA LYS A 172 3.29 3.22 19.00
C LYS A 172 3.48 2.62 17.61
N ILE A 173 2.63 1.66 17.27
CA ILE A 173 2.62 1.00 15.97
C ILE A 173 1.41 1.48 15.19
N ALA A 174 1.60 1.68 13.90
CA ALA A 174 0.55 1.88 12.93
C ALA A 174 0.69 0.81 11.83
N GLY A 175 -0.42 0.35 11.29
CA GLY A 175 -0.38 -0.73 10.30
C GLY A 175 -1.65 -0.84 9.49
N LYS A 176 -1.66 -1.85 8.62
CA LYS A 176 -2.86 -2.28 7.90
C LYS A 176 -2.88 -3.80 7.81
N THR A 177 -3.98 -4.39 8.25
CA THR A 177 -4.20 -5.84 8.08
C THR A 177 -4.45 -6.16 6.61
N GLY A 178 -3.96 -7.31 6.16
CA GLY A 178 -4.22 -7.84 4.82
C GLY A 178 -4.76 -9.26 4.90
N THR A 179 -5.70 -9.57 4.02
CA THR A 179 -6.20 -10.94 3.80
C THR A 179 -6.36 -11.12 2.30
N ALA A 180 -5.55 -11.97 1.70
CA ALA A 180 -5.68 -12.36 0.31
C ALA A 180 -6.53 -13.63 0.21
N GLN A 181 -7.45 -13.67 -0.76
CA GLN A 181 -8.16 -14.88 -1.12
C GLN A 181 -7.40 -15.53 -2.27
N ASP A 182 -6.76 -16.65 -1.98
CA ASP A 182 -6.20 -17.49 -3.02
C ASP A 182 -7.33 -18.29 -3.67
N ARG A 183 -7.43 -18.22 -4.99
CA ARG A 183 -8.32 -19.11 -5.73
C ARG A 183 -7.61 -20.45 -5.80
N LYS A 184 -7.99 -21.38 -4.94
CA LYS A 184 -7.71 -22.78 -5.23
C LYS A 184 -8.36 -23.11 -6.58
N SER A 185 -7.52 -23.46 -7.53
CA SER A 185 -7.88 -24.01 -8.84
C SER A 185 -8.74 -25.25 -8.67
#